data_43dff076345724ad430698c7723af3be
#
_entry.id   43dff076345724ad430698c7723af3be
#
_cell.length_a   1.000
_cell.length_b   1.000
_cell.length_c   1.000
_cell.angle_alpha   90.00
_cell.angle_beta   90.00
_cell.angle_gamma   90.00
#
_symmetry.space_group_name_H-M   'P 1'
#
loop_
_entity.id
_entity.type
_entity.pdbx_description
1 polymer ?
#
loop_
_entity_poly.entity_id
_entity_poly.type
_entity_poly.pdbx_seq_one_letter_code
_entity_poly.pdbx_strand_id
1 'polypeptide(L)'
;MMKARRFRGLVAAAGSLALAGTATLAAGSSAGTAEPPITVHTYLSGLNAPRGITFDGMGHLYVAQSGTAGAGDSGLTHTGRVQRYNRPSTTPAWSTRFASLYAHEAPPPAPADVLGPEGMSALVRGCGPHGHARLVNCQPRMISSESNLGTGTTNRQIGRLFRLNRGDGHATTLSNVGDQQWRWTKRHPNVAEPEPDSNPYAVLVTRMDGRVRTFVADAGANTISEVMRHGRTRVIALIPNDTPARDSTPTCLAQGPDGMLYTGTLDLVVNNFGDDPGHSNVWRVDPNANYPTKPTVWATGLTTVTACAFDHTGQFWAAEMFAPNESGPPGDLVRIESHQPAHQTHLGLGTIPLPGGIAVAPSGDLFVTVNSAAPGPAGQVVRVHVN
;
A
#
# COMPACT_ATOMS: atom_id res chain seq x y z
N MET A 1 -7.41 18.63 35.11
CA MET A 1 -6.58 17.46 34.71
C MET A 1 -6.95 17.12 33.26
N MET A 2 -6.25 17.71 32.29
CA MET A 2 -6.43 17.42 30.87
C MET A 2 -5.70 16.10 30.55
N LYS A 3 -6.46 15.05 30.23
CA LYS A 3 -5.88 13.81 29.68
C LYS A 3 -5.38 14.12 28.27
N ALA A 4 -4.08 14.01 28.08
CA ALA A 4 -3.45 14.06 26.77
C ALA A 4 -4.10 12.97 25.89
N ARG A 5 -4.85 13.37 24.85
CA ARG A 5 -5.28 12.48 23.77
C ARG A 5 -4.02 12.08 22.99
N ARG A 6 -3.60 10.85 23.14
CA ARG A 6 -2.53 10.26 22.33
C ARG A 6 -3.03 10.17 20.90
N PHE A 7 -2.28 10.77 19.99
CA PHE A 7 -2.47 10.72 18.56
C PHE A 7 -2.31 9.28 18.07
N ARG A 8 -3.37 8.73 17.51
CA ARG A 8 -3.37 7.44 16.82
C ARG A 8 -4.14 7.62 15.53
N GLY A 9 -3.56 7.27 14.45
CA GLY A 9 -4.11 7.42 13.09
C GLY A 9 -3.25 8.35 12.25
N LEU A 10 -1.93 8.12 12.22
CA LEU A 10 -1.02 8.87 11.36
C LEU A 10 -0.40 7.93 10.34
N VAL A 11 -1.01 7.87 9.18
CA VAL A 11 -0.30 7.59 7.95
C VAL A 11 -0.34 8.88 7.14
N ALA A 12 0.67 9.67 7.28
CA ALA A 12 1.22 10.71 6.44
C ALA A 12 1.49 12.03 7.18
N ALA A 13 2.69 12.20 7.66
CA ALA A 13 3.26 13.52 7.85
C ALA A 13 4.55 13.59 7.01
N ALA A 14 4.40 13.76 5.71
CA ALA A 14 5.50 14.22 4.90
C ALA A 14 5.64 15.72 5.12
N GLY A 15 6.47 16.12 6.07
CA GLY A 15 6.78 17.52 6.31
C GLY A 15 7.45 18.14 5.09
N SER A 16 6.90 19.26 4.63
CA SER A 16 7.55 20.10 3.63
C SER A 16 8.74 20.79 4.28
N LEU A 17 9.93 20.21 4.18
CA LEU A 17 11.19 20.93 4.43
C LEU A 17 11.69 21.47 3.09
N ALA A 18 11.57 22.79 2.91
CA ALA A 18 12.38 23.51 1.96
C ALA A 18 13.81 23.56 2.52
N LEU A 19 14.68 22.71 2.06
CA LEU A 19 16.12 22.77 2.37
C LEU A 19 16.87 23.40 1.18
N ALA A 20 17.22 24.67 1.37
CA ALA A 20 18.41 25.23 0.73
C ALA A 20 19.59 24.97 1.68
N GLY A 21 20.39 23.97 1.42
CA GLY A 21 21.59 23.67 2.18
C GLY A 21 22.56 22.86 1.33
N THR A 22 23.64 23.50 0.89
CA THR A 22 24.78 22.83 0.25
C THR A 22 25.56 22.06 1.31
N ALA A 23 25.39 20.74 1.35
CA ALA A 23 26.21 19.86 2.16
C ALA A 23 27.32 19.25 1.29
N THR A 24 28.55 19.54 1.64
CA THR A 24 29.75 18.90 1.12
C THR A 24 29.89 17.50 1.74
N LEU A 25 29.67 16.47 0.95
CA LEU A 25 29.87 15.08 1.34
C LEU A 25 31.36 14.73 1.36
N ALA A 26 31.86 14.38 2.54
CA ALA A 26 33.14 13.70 2.68
C ALA A 26 32.95 12.21 2.34
N ALA A 27 33.56 11.76 1.22
CA ALA A 27 33.49 10.38 0.75
C ALA A 27 34.36 9.48 1.64
N GLY A 28 33.69 8.64 2.43
CA GLY A 28 34.28 7.42 2.98
C GLY A 28 34.04 6.27 2.01
N SER A 29 35.06 5.82 1.31
CA SER A 29 34.97 4.70 0.36
C SER A 29 34.94 3.36 1.09
N SER A 30 33.76 2.79 1.27
CA SER A 30 33.59 1.35 1.33
C SER A 30 33.36 0.84 -0.11
N ALA A 31 34.15 -0.17 -0.54
CA ALA A 31 33.95 -0.80 -1.84
C ALA A 31 32.61 -1.56 -1.86
N GLY A 32 31.51 -0.83 -2.07
CA GLY A 32 30.20 -1.39 -2.32
C GLY A 32 30.14 -1.92 -3.75
N THR A 33 29.55 -3.08 -3.94
CA THR A 33 29.10 -3.56 -5.26
C THR A 33 28.29 -2.44 -5.90
N ALA A 34 28.67 -1.99 -7.10
CA ALA A 34 27.97 -0.94 -7.81
C ALA A 34 26.48 -1.32 -7.90
N GLU A 35 25.61 -0.40 -7.51
CA GLU A 35 24.15 -0.54 -7.66
C GLU A 35 23.83 -0.89 -9.12
N PRO A 36 22.99 -1.93 -9.39
CA PRO A 36 22.62 -2.19 -10.77
C PRO A 36 21.94 -0.94 -11.35
N PRO A 37 22.32 -0.52 -12.56
CA PRO A 37 21.79 0.70 -13.15
C PRO A 37 20.28 0.55 -13.36
N ILE A 38 19.52 1.50 -12.85
CA ILE A 38 18.10 1.61 -13.14
C ILE A 38 17.87 2.81 -14.06
N THR A 39 16.81 2.68 -14.87
CA THR A 39 16.32 3.79 -15.69
C THR A 39 14.89 4.11 -15.27
N VAL A 40 14.65 5.35 -14.85
CA VAL A 40 13.36 5.84 -14.37
C VAL A 40 12.76 6.79 -15.39
N HIS A 41 11.55 6.48 -15.87
CA HIS A 41 10.81 7.33 -16.82
C HIS A 41 9.42 7.64 -16.29
N THR A 42 9.01 8.90 -16.31
CA THR A 42 7.62 9.27 -16.04
C THR A 42 6.70 8.66 -17.10
N TYR A 43 5.71 7.89 -16.66
CA TYR A 43 4.69 7.28 -17.51
C TYR A 43 3.36 8.04 -17.46
N LEU A 44 2.90 8.43 -16.26
CA LEU A 44 1.73 9.26 -16.04
C LEU A 44 2.08 10.41 -15.09
N SER A 45 1.40 11.54 -15.26
CA SER A 45 1.54 12.71 -14.38
C SER A 45 0.20 13.37 -14.10
N GLY A 46 0.18 14.33 -13.17
CA GLY A 46 -1.03 15.07 -12.82
C GLY A 46 -2.03 14.26 -12.00
N LEU A 47 -1.55 13.30 -11.21
CA LEU A 47 -2.38 12.45 -10.37
C LEU A 47 -2.53 13.04 -8.96
N ASN A 48 -3.68 12.79 -8.32
CA ASN A 48 -3.96 13.26 -6.96
C ASN A 48 -3.78 12.13 -5.96
N ALA A 49 -2.72 12.16 -5.18
CA ALA A 49 -2.37 11.14 -4.19
C ALA A 49 -2.48 9.72 -4.78
N PRO A 50 -1.69 9.34 -5.81
CA PRO A 50 -1.75 8.01 -6.40
C PRO A 50 -1.16 6.99 -5.42
N ARG A 51 -1.92 5.93 -5.12
CA ARG A 51 -1.56 4.89 -4.17
C ARG A 51 -1.45 3.54 -4.87
N GLY A 52 -2.53 2.78 -4.91
CA GLY A 52 -2.53 1.44 -5.48
C GLY A 52 -2.36 1.43 -7.01
N ILE A 53 -1.59 0.46 -7.48
CA ILE A 53 -1.34 0.22 -8.90
C ILE A 53 -1.31 -1.28 -9.17
N THR A 54 -1.87 -1.72 -10.30
CA THR A 54 -1.83 -3.14 -10.69
C THR A 54 -2.00 -3.32 -12.19
N PHE A 55 -1.51 -4.44 -12.70
CA PHE A 55 -1.82 -4.91 -14.05
C PHE A 55 -2.82 -6.06 -14.00
N ASP A 56 -3.72 -6.11 -14.98
CA ASP A 56 -4.53 -7.32 -15.20
C ASP A 56 -3.84 -8.29 -16.17
N GLY A 57 -4.42 -9.49 -16.32
CA GLY A 57 -3.89 -10.52 -17.23
C GLY A 57 -3.95 -10.17 -18.72
N MET A 58 -4.53 -9.02 -19.09
CA MET A 58 -4.52 -8.45 -20.45
C MET A 58 -3.46 -7.35 -20.60
N GLY A 59 -2.73 -7.02 -19.54
CA GLY A 59 -1.73 -5.96 -19.53
C GLY A 59 -2.30 -4.55 -19.40
N HIS A 60 -3.58 -4.40 -19.04
CA HIS A 60 -4.12 -3.08 -18.72
C HIS A 60 -3.60 -2.62 -17.35
N LEU A 61 -3.25 -1.34 -17.28
CA LEU A 61 -2.82 -0.70 -16.04
C LEU A 61 -4.01 -0.08 -15.31
N TYR A 62 -4.10 -0.29 -14.01
CA TYR A 62 -5.07 0.34 -13.12
C TYR A 62 -4.33 1.14 -12.06
N VAL A 63 -4.77 2.38 -11.84
CA VAL A 63 -4.21 3.29 -10.84
C VAL A 63 -5.33 3.79 -9.93
N ALA A 64 -5.17 3.61 -8.63
CA ALA A 64 -6.01 4.20 -7.60
C ALA A 64 -5.39 5.52 -7.13
N GLN A 65 -6.22 6.54 -6.99
CA GLN A 65 -5.87 7.86 -6.49
C GLN A 65 -6.79 8.16 -5.32
N SER A 66 -6.24 8.44 -4.15
CA SER A 66 -7.03 8.80 -2.95
C SER A 66 -7.74 10.14 -3.15
N GLY A 67 -7.25 10.98 -4.05
CA GLY A 67 -7.88 12.24 -4.42
C GLY A 67 -7.39 13.42 -3.61
N THR A 68 -8.24 14.44 -3.50
CA THR A 68 -8.03 15.60 -2.66
C THR A 68 -9.22 15.75 -1.73
N ALA A 69 -8.99 15.70 -0.43
CA ALA A 69 -10.06 15.95 0.54
C ALA A 69 -10.48 17.44 0.50
N GLY A 70 -11.67 17.72 1.00
CA GLY A 70 -12.18 19.10 1.14
C GLY A 70 -11.80 19.72 2.48
N ALA A 71 -11.97 21.04 2.62
CA ALA A 71 -11.83 21.72 3.90
C ALA A 71 -13.07 21.52 4.80
N GLY A 72 -12.88 21.64 6.11
CA GLY A 72 -13.92 21.58 7.13
C GLY A 72 -14.20 20.19 7.70
N ASP A 73 -15.04 20.13 8.72
CA ASP A 73 -15.29 18.95 9.56
C ASP A 73 -15.78 17.70 8.80
N SER A 74 -16.39 17.88 7.64
CA SER A 74 -16.80 16.74 6.81
C SER A 74 -15.73 16.34 5.81
N GLY A 75 -14.87 17.25 5.36
CA GLY A 75 -13.77 17.05 4.40
C GLY A 75 -14.09 16.18 3.18
N LEU A 76 -15.35 15.75 3.06
CA LEU A 76 -15.80 14.79 2.08
C LEU A 76 -15.87 15.40 0.68
N THR A 77 -15.15 14.80 -0.24
CA THR A 77 -15.25 15.09 -1.68
C THR A 77 -15.50 13.78 -2.46
N HIS A 78 -15.63 13.90 -3.77
CA HIS A 78 -15.65 12.75 -4.70
C HIS A 78 -14.52 12.90 -5.72
N THR A 79 -13.33 13.26 -5.23
CA THR A 79 -12.12 13.43 -6.06
C THR A 79 -11.27 12.18 -6.14
N GLY A 80 -11.49 11.20 -5.24
CA GLY A 80 -10.91 9.87 -5.35
C GLY A 80 -11.24 9.23 -6.68
N ARG A 81 -10.30 8.48 -7.27
CA ARG A 81 -10.48 7.88 -8.61
C ARG A 81 -9.80 6.52 -8.73
N VAL A 82 -10.40 5.66 -9.56
CA VAL A 82 -9.67 4.56 -10.19
C VAL A 82 -9.73 4.75 -11.70
N GLN A 83 -8.60 4.64 -12.34
CA GLN A 83 -8.46 4.80 -13.79
C GLN A 83 -7.82 3.56 -14.41
N ARG A 84 -8.32 3.14 -15.57
CA ARG A 84 -7.72 2.08 -16.38
C ARG A 84 -7.08 2.66 -17.62
N TYR A 85 -5.90 2.18 -17.95
CA TYR A 85 -5.14 2.57 -19.12
C TYR A 85 -4.88 1.34 -20.00
N ASN A 86 -5.12 1.50 -21.32
CA ASN A 86 -4.75 0.52 -22.33
C ASN A 86 -3.36 0.87 -22.84
N ARG A 87 -2.33 0.21 -22.32
CA ARG A 87 -0.95 0.51 -22.72
C ARG A 87 -0.76 0.34 -24.24
N PRO A 88 0.07 1.20 -24.84
CA PRO A 88 0.92 2.23 -24.27
C PRO A 88 0.23 3.60 -24.00
N SER A 89 -1.07 3.71 -24.14
CA SER A 89 -1.81 4.97 -23.97
C SER A 89 -1.69 5.52 -22.55
N THR A 90 -1.48 6.82 -22.43
CA THR A 90 -1.53 7.59 -21.18
C THR A 90 -2.90 8.26 -20.96
N THR A 91 -3.83 8.11 -21.88
CA THR A 91 -5.22 8.53 -21.74
C THR A 91 -6.01 7.38 -21.11
N PRO A 92 -6.77 7.63 -20.02
CA PRO A 92 -7.55 6.58 -19.40
C PRO A 92 -8.68 6.09 -20.31
N ALA A 93 -8.83 4.78 -20.42
CA ALA A 93 -9.95 4.15 -21.14
C ALA A 93 -11.28 4.38 -20.38
N TRP A 94 -11.21 4.45 -19.06
CA TRP A 94 -12.31 4.89 -18.18
C TRP A 94 -11.77 5.42 -16.87
N SER A 95 -12.61 6.20 -16.17
CA SER A 95 -12.31 6.78 -14.85
C SER A 95 -13.56 6.72 -13.98
N THR A 96 -13.47 6.04 -12.83
CA THR A 96 -14.56 5.95 -11.85
C THR A 96 -14.22 6.79 -10.63
N ARG A 97 -15.18 7.59 -10.17
CA ARG A 97 -15.01 8.48 -9.01
C ARG A 97 -15.42 7.77 -7.72
N PHE A 98 -14.72 8.10 -6.66
CA PHE A 98 -14.95 7.62 -5.30
C PHE A 98 -14.89 8.75 -4.29
N ALA A 99 -15.40 8.48 -3.10
CA ALA A 99 -15.25 9.36 -1.95
C ALA A 99 -13.77 9.55 -1.61
N SER A 100 -13.46 10.74 -1.12
CA SER A 100 -12.16 11.17 -0.63
C SER A 100 -12.38 12.08 0.56
N LEU A 101 -11.65 11.87 1.66
CA LEU A 101 -11.75 12.70 2.85
C LEU A 101 -10.41 12.76 3.60
N TYR A 102 -10.28 13.68 4.57
CA TYR A 102 -9.12 13.70 5.45
C TYR A 102 -9.21 12.61 6.51
N ALA A 103 -8.08 11.99 6.82
CA ALA A 103 -7.95 11.08 7.96
C ALA A 103 -8.06 11.86 9.28
N HIS A 104 -7.44 13.02 9.33
CA HIS A 104 -7.59 14.04 10.35
C HIS A 104 -7.12 15.39 9.76
N GLU A 105 -7.59 16.48 10.36
CA GLU A 105 -7.07 17.80 10.01
C GLU A 105 -5.67 17.97 10.58
N ALA A 106 -4.68 18.08 9.71
CA ALA A 106 -3.35 18.55 10.09
C ALA A 106 -3.29 20.07 9.88
N PRO A 107 -2.86 20.85 10.90
CA PRO A 107 -2.68 22.27 10.68
C PRO A 107 -1.62 22.52 9.59
N PRO A 108 -1.85 23.46 8.67
CA PRO A 108 -0.83 23.84 7.69
C PRO A 108 0.50 24.19 8.40
N PRO A 109 1.68 23.83 7.85
CA PRO A 109 1.92 23.33 6.47
C PRO A 109 1.93 21.80 6.31
N ALA A 110 1.55 21.02 7.33
CA ALA A 110 1.58 19.57 7.23
C ALA A 110 0.63 19.11 6.12
N PRO A 111 1.07 18.18 5.23
CA PRO A 111 0.18 17.58 4.26
C PRO A 111 -0.89 16.78 4.99
N ALA A 112 -2.13 16.96 4.59
CA ALA A 112 -3.22 16.17 5.13
C ALA A 112 -3.17 14.75 4.57
N ASP A 113 -3.38 13.77 5.43
CA ASP A 113 -3.58 12.40 4.97
C ASP A 113 -4.95 12.25 4.32
N VAL A 114 -4.97 11.74 3.09
CA VAL A 114 -6.18 11.64 2.28
C VAL A 114 -6.61 10.18 2.20
N LEU A 115 -7.79 9.90 2.73
CA LEU A 115 -8.46 8.61 2.63
C LEU A 115 -9.26 8.53 1.34
N GLY A 116 -9.25 7.38 0.70
CA GLY A 116 -9.96 7.14 -0.56
C GLY A 116 -9.57 5.82 -1.18
N PRO A 117 -9.62 5.68 -2.52
CA PRO A 117 -9.07 4.52 -3.20
C PRO A 117 -7.61 4.32 -2.86
N GLU A 118 -7.28 3.19 -2.24
CA GLU A 118 -5.95 2.90 -1.72
C GLU A 118 -5.32 1.71 -2.46
N GLY A 119 -5.50 0.49 -2.00
CA GLY A 119 -4.89 -0.70 -2.59
C GLY A 119 -5.61 -1.17 -3.86
N MET A 120 -4.85 -1.64 -4.83
CA MET A 120 -5.33 -2.24 -6.08
C MET A 120 -4.75 -3.64 -6.28
N SER A 121 -5.57 -4.57 -6.76
CA SER A 121 -5.11 -5.89 -7.16
C SER A 121 -5.97 -6.50 -8.26
N ALA A 122 -5.34 -7.22 -9.17
CA ALA A 122 -6.03 -7.98 -10.21
C ALA A 122 -5.44 -9.38 -10.34
N LEU A 123 -6.30 -10.36 -10.62
CA LEU A 123 -5.85 -11.71 -10.93
C LEU A 123 -5.23 -11.73 -12.33
N VAL A 124 -3.94 -12.05 -12.42
CA VAL A 124 -3.19 -12.11 -13.68
C VAL A 124 -3.32 -13.50 -14.32
N ARG A 125 -3.07 -14.57 -13.54
CA ARG A 125 -3.07 -15.95 -14.06
C ARG A 125 -4.46 -16.41 -14.48
N GLY A 126 -4.57 -16.87 -15.72
CA GLY A 126 -5.82 -17.37 -16.33
C GLY A 126 -6.77 -16.27 -16.80
N CYS A 127 -6.37 -14.99 -16.73
CA CYS A 127 -7.17 -13.84 -17.11
C CYS A 127 -6.69 -13.15 -18.42
N GLY A 128 -5.69 -13.71 -19.08
CA GLY A 128 -5.20 -13.24 -20.37
C GLY A 128 -6.13 -13.64 -21.54
N PRO A 129 -5.74 -13.34 -22.79
CA PRO A 129 -6.54 -13.60 -23.99
C PRO A 129 -6.95 -15.07 -24.17
N HIS A 130 -6.11 -16.00 -23.68
CA HIS A 130 -6.35 -17.45 -23.72
C HIS A 130 -6.69 -18.02 -22.34
N GLY A 131 -7.11 -17.17 -21.40
CA GLY A 131 -7.38 -17.57 -20.03
C GLY A 131 -8.73 -18.26 -19.88
N HIS A 132 -8.80 -19.22 -18.94
CA HIS A 132 -10.02 -19.99 -18.65
C HIS A 132 -10.70 -19.57 -17.34
N ALA A 133 -10.25 -18.49 -16.70
CA ALA A 133 -10.88 -18.00 -15.50
C ALA A 133 -12.25 -17.35 -15.84
N ARG A 134 -13.23 -17.49 -14.94
CA ARG A 134 -14.49 -16.77 -15.09
C ARG A 134 -14.24 -15.26 -15.14
N LEU A 135 -14.88 -14.53 -16.05
CA LEU A 135 -14.69 -13.09 -16.24
C LEU A 135 -14.81 -12.28 -14.92
N VAL A 136 -15.73 -12.69 -14.04
CA VAL A 136 -15.91 -12.03 -12.72
C VAL A 136 -14.67 -12.13 -11.84
N ASN A 137 -13.87 -13.18 -11.98
CA ASN A 137 -12.62 -13.35 -11.23
C ASN A 137 -11.48 -12.49 -11.79
N CYS A 138 -11.57 -12.13 -13.06
CA CYS A 138 -10.58 -11.29 -13.74
C CYS A 138 -10.80 -9.79 -13.56
N GLN A 139 -11.86 -9.41 -12.88
CA GLN A 139 -12.14 -8.01 -12.57
C GLN A 139 -11.24 -7.54 -11.42
N PRO A 140 -10.61 -6.37 -11.53
CA PRO A 140 -9.75 -5.86 -10.45
C PRO A 140 -10.54 -5.57 -9.18
N ARG A 141 -9.83 -5.60 -8.06
CA ARG A 141 -10.30 -5.21 -6.74
C ARG A 141 -9.62 -3.92 -6.32
N MET A 142 -10.38 -3.07 -5.65
CA MET A 142 -9.89 -1.85 -5.01
C MET A 142 -10.39 -1.83 -3.58
N ILE A 143 -9.50 -1.55 -2.64
CA ILE A 143 -9.85 -1.24 -1.25
C ILE A 143 -9.82 0.28 -1.07
N SER A 144 -10.85 0.83 -0.43
CA SER A 144 -10.86 2.21 0.03
C SER A 144 -10.47 2.24 1.50
N SER A 145 -9.50 3.09 1.84
CA SER A 145 -9.04 3.28 3.20
C SER A 145 -10.09 3.96 4.09
N GLU A 146 -9.96 3.78 5.38
CA GLU A 146 -10.63 4.57 6.43
C GLU A 146 -9.64 4.80 7.57
N SER A 147 -9.95 5.67 8.50
CA SER A 147 -9.16 5.88 9.70
C SER A 147 -10.09 6.18 10.86
N ASN A 148 -9.99 5.38 11.92
CA ASN A 148 -10.60 5.61 13.25
C ASN A 148 -12.07 6.09 13.26
N LEU A 149 -12.77 5.96 12.15
CA LEU A 149 -14.13 6.50 12.02
C LEU A 149 -15.18 5.58 12.62
N GLY A 150 -14.79 4.35 12.94
CA GLY A 150 -15.66 3.37 13.55
C GLY A 150 -16.89 3.03 12.72
N THR A 151 -17.77 2.25 13.33
CA THR A 151 -19.09 1.96 12.76
C THR A 151 -19.93 3.22 12.82
N GLY A 152 -20.40 3.71 11.70
CA GLY A 152 -21.27 4.87 11.64
C GLY A 152 -20.84 5.92 10.64
N THR A 153 -19.75 5.68 9.92
CA THR A 153 -19.45 6.46 8.73
C THR A 153 -20.62 6.37 7.78
N THR A 154 -21.27 7.48 7.54
CA THR A 154 -22.41 7.55 6.61
C THR A 154 -22.00 7.34 5.17
N ASN A 155 -20.71 7.43 4.86
CA ASN A 155 -20.19 7.26 3.52
C ASN A 155 -20.05 5.76 3.18
N ARG A 156 -20.79 5.33 2.16
CA ARG A 156 -20.81 3.93 1.70
C ARG A 156 -19.61 3.55 0.83
N GLN A 157 -18.62 4.40 0.66
CA GLN A 157 -17.44 4.14 -0.18
C GLN A 157 -16.14 4.08 0.64
N ILE A 158 -16.15 4.48 1.89
CA ILE A 158 -15.00 4.44 2.79
C ILE A 158 -14.93 3.10 3.51
N GLY A 159 -13.71 2.56 3.71
CA GLY A 159 -13.45 1.27 4.38
C GLY A 159 -14.00 0.04 3.63
N ARG A 160 -14.22 0.17 2.31
CA ARG A 160 -14.90 -0.87 1.53
C ARG A 160 -14.05 -1.49 0.45
N LEU A 161 -14.25 -2.79 0.24
CA LEU A 161 -13.69 -3.51 -0.88
C LEU A 161 -14.67 -3.47 -2.05
N PHE A 162 -14.16 -3.06 -3.21
CA PHE A 162 -14.90 -3.01 -4.47
C PHE A 162 -14.33 -3.99 -5.50
N ARG A 163 -15.19 -4.45 -6.37
CA ARG A 163 -14.86 -5.06 -7.64
C ARG A 163 -15.21 -4.07 -8.75
N LEU A 164 -14.29 -3.86 -9.67
CA LEU A 164 -14.46 -2.95 -10.79
C LEU A 164 -14.68 -3.72 -12.09
N ASN A 165 -15.70 -3.37 -12.84
CA ASN A 165 -15.89 -3.93 -14.16
C ASN A 165 -14.76 -3.48 -15.09
N ARG A 166 -14.14 -4.42 -15.79
CA ARG A 166 -13.01 -4.14 -16.68
C ARG A 166 -13.41 -3.25 -17.87
N GLY A 167 -14.64 -3.35 -18.36
CA GLY A 167 -15.11 -2.64 -19.53
C GLY A 167 -15.35 -1.15 -19.28
N ASP A 168 -16.09 -0.83 -18.23
CA ASP A 168 -16.65 0.50 -17.96
C ASP A 168 -16.26 1.08 -16.59
N GLY A 169 -15.56 0.31 -15.74
CA GLY A 169 -15.18 0.73 -14.40
C GLY A 169 -16.30 0.73 -13.37
N HIS A 170 -17.49 0.19 -13.72
CA HIS A 170 -18.59 0.11 -12.74
C HIS A 170 -18.15 -0.62 -11.47
N ALA A 171 -18.35 0.04 -10.30
CA ALA A 171 -17.93 -0.46 -9.02
C ALA A 171 -19.06 -1.22 -8.31
N THR A 172 -18.76 -2.44 -7.86
CA THR A 172 -19.66 -3.26 -7.03
C THR A 172 -19.03 -3.47 -5.67
N THR A 173 -19.67 -3.07 -4.59
CA THR A 173 -19.21 -3.35 -3.23
C THR A 173 -19.23 -4.85 -2.97
N LEU A 174 -18.09 -5.39 -2.51
CA LEU A 174 -17.94 -6.79 -2.12
C LEU A 174 -17.99 -6.99 -0.60
N SER A 175 -17.43 -6.06 0.16
CA SER A 175 -17.32 -6.15 1.61
C SER A 175 -17.23 -4.76 2.24
N ASN A 176 -17.77 -4.65 3.43
CA ASN A 176 -17.46 -3.56 4.36
C ASN A 176 -16.36 -4.06 5.29
N VAL A 177 -15.12 -3.93 4.85
CA VAL A 177 -13.94 -4.44 5.57
C VAL A 177 -13.73 -3.61 6.83
N GLY A 178 -13.71 -2.29 6.70
CA GLY A 178 -13.43 -1.38 7.79
C GLY A 178 -14.33 -1.60 9.01
N ASP A 179 -15.65 -1.56 8.84
CA ASP A 179 -16.59 -1.82 9.96
C ASP A 179 -16.39 -3.21 10.59
N GLN A 180 -16.00 -4.22 9.79
CA GLN A 180 -15.79 -5.57 10.31
C GLN A 180 -14.50 -5.65 11.13
N GLN A 181 -13.41 -5.00 10.66
CA GLN A 181 -12.14 -4.94 11.38
C GLN A 181 -12.26 -4.10 12.65
N TRP A 182 -12.91 -2.95 12.59
CA TRP A 182 -13.18 -2.12 13.77
C TRP A 182 -13.95 -2.90 14.85
N ARG A 183 -14.98 -3.67 14.45
CA ARG A 183 -15.71 -4.54 15.40
C ARG A 183 -14.85 -5.69 15.92
N TRP A 184 -13.89 -6.17 15.11
CA TRP A 184 -12.97 -7.22 15.54
C TRP A 184 -11.99 -6.68 16.58
N THR A 185 -11.31 -5.55 16.34
CA THR A 185 -10.38 -4.92 17.28
C THR A 185 -11.07 -4.52 18.57
N LYS A 186 -12.32 -4.02 18.50
CA LYS A 186 -13.12 -3.74 19.69
C LYS A 186 -13.34 -4.97 20.59
N ARG A 187 -13.41 -6.16 20.02
CA ARG A 187 -13.57 -7.41 20.77
C ARG A 187 -12.25 -8.05 21.19
N HIS A 188 -11.13 -7.56 20.66
CA HIS A 188 -9.78 -8.06 20.91
C HIS A 188 -8.82 -6.93 21.31
N PRO A 189 -9.16 -6.14 22.34
CA PRO A 189 -8.44 -4.89 22.65
C PRO A 189 -6.97 -5.09 23.07
N ASN A 190 -6.62 -6.31 23.52
CA ASN A 190 -5.28 -6.64 24.01
C ASN A 190 -4.36 -7.22 22.93
N VAL A 191 -4.82 -7.32 21.69
CA VAL A 191 -4.11 -8.08 20.64
C VAL A 191 -3.29 -7.16 19.73
N ALA A 192 -3.80 -5.99 19.37
CA ALA A 192 -3.14 -5.06 18.47
C ALA A 192 -3.05 -3.66 19.05
N GLU A 193 -4.22 -3.09 19.34
CA GLU A 193 -4.39 -1.72 19.82
C GLU A 193 -5.30 -1.72 21.06
N PRO A 194 -5.10 -0.83 22.06
CA PRO A 194 -6.01 -0.70 23.19
C PRO A 194 -7.36 -0.08 22.81
N GLU A 195 -7.39 0.71 21.75
CA GLU A 195 -8.61 1.32 21.19
C GLU A 195 -9.00 0.57 19.91
N PRO A 196 -10.29 0.47 19.60
CA PRO A 196 -10.72 -0.08 18.32
C PRO A 196 -10.20 0.76 17.16
N ASP A 197 -9.64 0.10 16.15
CA ASP A 197 -9.16 0.77 14.94
C ASP A 197 -9.37 -0.07 13.69
N SER A 198 -9.35 0.59 12.53
CA SER A 198 -9.36 -0.01 11.22
C SER A 198 -8.90 1.00 10.17
N ASN A 199 -7.98 0.59 9.33
CA ASN A 199 -7.55 1.31 8.13
C ASN A 199 -7.19 0.29 7.04
N PRO A 200 -8.19 -0.27 6.31
CA PRO A 200 -7.92 -1.20 5.22
C PRO A 200 -7.08 -0.51 4.15
N TYR A 201 -5.86 -0.99 3.92
CA TYR A 201 -4.87 -0.31 3.09
C TYR A 201 -4.54 -1.07 1.81
N ALA A 202 -4.18 -2.35 1.91
CA ALA A 202 -3.80 -3.15 0.77
C ALA A 202 -4.78 -4.28 0.48
N VAL A 203 -4.91 -4.66 -0.78
CA VAL A 203 -5.70 -5.81 -1.23
C VAL A 203 -4.88 -6.70 -2.14
N LEU A 204 -5.03 -8.01 -1.98
CA LEU A 204 -4.46 -9.03 -2.86
C LEU A 204 -5.54 -9.98 -3.36
N VAL A 205 -5.65 -10.12 -4.67
CA VAL A 205 -6.46 -11.16 -5.33
C VAL A 205 -5.53 -12.18 -5.93
N THR A 206 -5.65 -13.40 -5.50
CA THR A 206 -4.79 -14.47 -5.98
C THR A 206 -5.52 -15.79 -6.14
N ARG A 207 -4.89 -16.76 -6.82
CA ARG A 207 -5.39 -18.13 -6.95
C ARG A 207 -4.57 -19.06 -6.07
N MET A 208 -5.25 -19.69 -5.12
CA MET A 208 -4.68 -20.70 -4.23
C MET A 208 -5.59 -21.93 -4.25
N ASP A 209 -5.01 -23.14 -4.32
CA ASP A 209 -5.76 -24.42 -4.30
C ASP A 209 -6.93 -24.46 -5.30
N GLY A 210 -6.70 -23.92 -6.51
CA GLY A 210 -7.71 -23.84 -7.57
C GLY A 210 -8.81 -22.77 -7.34
N ARG A 211 -8.80 -22.07 -6.23
CA ARG A 211 -9.80 -21.04 -5.86
C ARG A 211 -9.23 -19.63 -5.94
N VAL A 212 -10.08 -18.67 -6.30
CA VAL A 212 -9.73 -17.24 -6.19
C VAL A 212 -10.03 -16.80 -4.76
N ARG A 213 -9.02 -16.29 -4.09
CA ARG A 213 -9.09 -15.75 -2.74
C ARG A 213 -8.77 -14.25 -2.77
N THR A 214 -9.29 -13.52 -1.82
CA THR A 214 -9.04 -12.08 -1.67
C THR A 214 -8.64 -11.81 -0.24
N PHE A 215 -7.50 -11.16 -0.08
CA PHE A 215 -6.96 -10.78 1.22
C PHE A 215 -6.86 -9.27 1.31
N VAL A 216 -6.97 -8.75 2.52
CA VAL A 216 -6.80 -7.32 2.84
C VAL A 216 -5.83 -7.20 4.00
N ALA A 217 -4.85 -6.32 3.87
CA ALA A 217 -4.07 -5.81 4.99
C ALA A 217 -4.76 -4.56 5.54
N ASP A 218 -4.96 -4.56 6.84
CA ASP A 218 -5.58 -3.46 7.57
C ASP A 218 -4.51 -2.84 8.47
N ALA A 219 -4.08 -1.63 8.11
CA ALA A 219 -2.99 -0.92 8.76
C ALA A 219 -3.37 -0.42 10.16
N GLY A 220 -4.64 -0.06 10.39
CA GLY A 220 -5.12 0.36 11.70
C GLY A 220 -5.37 -0.80 12.66
N ALA A 221 -5.87 -1.93 12.13
CA ALA A 221 -6.11 -3.13 12.93
C ALA A 221 -4.88 -4.03 13.08
N ASN A 222 -3.78 -3.75 12.40
CA ASN A 222 -2.59 -4.60 12.32
C ASN A 222 -2.89 -6.04 11.89
N THR A 223 -3.84 -6.24 10.98
CA THR A 223 -4.34 -7.56 10.61
C THR A 223 -4.21 -7.86 9.12
N ILE A 224 -4.08 -9.14 8.81
CA ILE A 224 -4.35 -9.68 7.49
C ILE A 224 -5.67 -10.46 7.55
N SER A 225 -6.61 -10.11 6.68
CA SER A 225 -7.94 -10.73 6.64
C SER A 225 -8.23 -11.34 5.28
N GLU A 226 -8.91 -12.49 5.26
CA GLU A 226 -9.51 -13.06 4.07
C GLU A 226 -10.96 -12.57 3.92
N VAL A 227 -11.31 -12.10 2.73
CA VAL A 227 -12.71 -11.77 2.40
C VAL A 227 -13.42 -13.01 1.87
N MET A 228 -14.30 -13.53 2.67
CA MET A 228 -15.08 -14.75 2.43
C MET A 228 -16.30 -14.46 1.53
N ARG A 229 -17.03 -15.52 1.19
CA ARG A 229 -18.34 -15.39 0.51
C ARG A 229 -19.26 -14.45 1.29
N HIS A 230 -20.12 -13.75 0.58
CA HIS A 230 -21.09 -12.77 1.12
C HIS A 230 -20.43 -11.60 1.86
N GLY A 231 -19.14 -11.29 1.56
CA GLY A 231 -18.45 -10.11 2.07
C GLY A 231 -18.07 -10.17 3.56
N ARG A 232 -18.13 -11.34 4.20
CA ARG A 232 -17.61 -11.51 5.56
C ARG A 232 -16.08 -11.53 5.54
N THR A 233 -15.45 -10.90 6.52
CA THR A 233 -14.01 -10.98 6.74
C THR A 233 -13.67 -12.02 7.81
N ARG A 234 -12.53 -12.68 7.62
CA ARG A 234 -11.90 -13.55 8.59
C ARG A 234 -10.46 -13.11 8.78
N VAL A 235 -10.12 -12.59 9.94
CA VAL A 235 -8.72 -12.27 10.27
C VAL A 235 -7.92 -13.56 10.25
N ILE A 236 -6.86 -13.67 9.47
CA ILE A 236 -6.00 -14.86 9.36
C ILE A 236 -4.66 -14.66 10.08
N ALA A 237 -4.22 -13.43 10.25
CA ALA A 237 -3.02 -13.12 11.01
C ALA A 237 -3.17 -11.77 11.72
N LEU A 238 -2.49 -11.65 12.86
CA LEU A 238 -2.22 -10.40 13.54
C LEU A 238 -0.72 -10.12 13.39
N ILE A 239 -0.38 -8.96 12.84
CA ILE A 239 1.01 -8.51 12.76
C ILE A 239 1.38 -7.91 14.11
N PRO A 240 2.34 -8.48 14.84
CA PRO A 240 2.62 -8.04 16.19
C PRO A 240 3.34 -6.68 16.21
N ASN A 241 3.05 -5.88 17.24
CA ASN A 241 3.87 -4.74 17.62
C ASN A 241 5.01 -5.25 18.51
N ASP A 242 6.24 -4.99 18.14
CA ASP A 242 7.41 -5.47 18.92
C ASP A 242 7.54 -4.76 20.26
N THR A 243 7.05 -3.52 20.35
CA THR A 243 7.00 -2.73 21.58
C THR A 243 5.72 -1.89 21.64
N PRO A 244 5.30 -1.43 22.84
CA PRO A 244 4.14 -0.53 22.96
C PRO A 244 4.30 0.82 22.23
N ALA A 245 5.52 1.19 21.84
CA ALA A 245 5.81 2.41 21.10
C ALA A 245 5.82 2.20 19.58
N ARG A 246 5.72 0.95 19.10
CA ARG A 246 5.73 0.60 17.66
C ARG A 246 4.35 0.17 17.22
N ASP A 247 3.90 0.76 16.13
CA ASP A 247 2.71 0.37 15.42
C ASP A 247 3.12 -0.17 14.05
N SER A 248 2.92 -1.47 13.84
CA SER A 248 3.42 -2.19 12.65
C SER A 248 2.82 -1.66 11.37
N THR A 249 1.53 -1.30 11.37
CA THR A 249 0.84 -0.75 10.19
C THR A 249 1.16 -1.50 8.89
N PRO A 250 0.62 -2.72 8.66
CA PRO A 250 0.86 -3.48 7.42
C PRO A 250 0.24 -2.76 6.21
N THR A 251 1.06 -2.44 5.21
CA THR A 251 0.72 -1.56 4.08
C THR A 251 0.69 -2.24 2.73
N CYS A 252 1.20 -3.45 2.60
CA CYS A 252 1.21 -4.16 1.33
C CYS A 252 0.89 -5.64 1.49
N LEU A 253 0.51 -6.29 0.39
CA LEU A 253 0.31 -7.72 0.32
C LEU A 253 0.80 -8.28 -1.01
N ALA A 254 1.66 -9.29 -0.96
CA ALA A 254 2.11 -10.04 -2.12
C ALA A 254 2.02 -11.55 -1.84
N GLN A 255 1.81 -12.36 -2.88
CA GLN A 255 1.95 -13.81 -2.78
C GLN A 255 3.32 -14.23 -3.27
N GLY A 256 4.07 -14.91 -2.42
CA GLY A 256 5.37 -15.47 -2.78
C GLY A 256 5.28 -16.72 -3.67
N PRO A 257 6.41 -17.10 -4.28
CA PRO A 257 6.50 -18.33 -5.08
C PRO A 257 6.22 -19.60 -4.27
N ASP A 258 6.40 -19.56 -2.96
CA ASP A 258 6.09 -20.63 -2.00
C ASP A 258 4.59 -20.70 -1.63
N GLY A 259 3.76 -19.84 -2.20
CA GLY A 259 2.32 -19.76 -1.92
C GLY A 259 1.94 -19.02 -0.62
N MET A 260 2.92 -18.58 0.16
CA MET A 260 2.66 -17.78 1.36
C MET A 260 2.31 -16.33 1.01
N LEU A 261 1.72 -15.61 1.96
CA LEU A 261 1.52 -14.17 1.87
C LEU A 261 2.69 -13.44 2.53
N TYR A 262 3.04 -12.31 1.95
CA TYR A 262 4.07 -11.41 2.46
C TYR A 262 3.47 -10.02 2.62
N THR A 263 3.75 -9.38 3.76
CA THR A 263 3.28 -8.04 4.08
C THR A 263 4.43 -7.22 4.66
N GLY A 264 4.67 -6.04 4.09
CA GLY A 264 5.60 -5.07 4.66
C GLY A 264 4.88 -4.15 5.63
N THR A 265 5.63 -3.61 6.58
CA THR A 265 5.12 -2.70 7.61
C THR A 265 5.66 -1.29 7.43
N LEU A 266 4.84 -0.29 7.76
CA LEU A 266 5.22 1.11 7.67
C LEU A 266 6.08 1.52 8.87
N ASP A 267 5.67 1.12 10.10
CA ASP A 267 6.35 1.48 11.36
C ASP A 267 6.71 2.97 11.44
N LEU A 268 5.81 3.85 10.96
CA LEU A 268 6.08 5.27 10.75
C LEU A 268 6.45 5.99 12.05
N VAL A 269 5.86 5.56 13.17
CA VAL A 269 6.10 6.19 14.48
C VAL A 269 7.57 6.08 14.86
N VAL A 270 8.20 4.94 14.69
CA VAL A 270 9.60 4.74 15.05
C VAL A 270 10.53 5.26 13.95
N ASN A 271 10.28 4.92 12.69
CA ASN A 271 11.18 5.27 11.59
C ASN A 271 11.24 6.79 11.32
N ASN A 272 10.12 7.50 11.43
CA ASN A 272 10.04 8.92 11.12
C ASN A 272 9.95 9.80 12.37
N PHE A 273 8.92 9.61 13.21
CA PHE A 273 8.72 10.46 14.39
C PHE A 273 9.71 10.16 15.51
N GLY A 274 10.22 8.93 15.61
CA GLY A 274 11.26 8.52 16.54
C GLY A 274 12.68 8.80 16.04
N ASP A 275 12.83 9.23 14.78
CA ASP A 275 14.11 9.45 14.10
C ASP A 275 15.05 8.22 14.20
N ASP A 276 14.47 7.03 14.09
CA ASP A 276 15.16 5.74 14.21
C ASP A 276 14.78 4.83 13.03
N PRO A 277 15.36 5.03 11.82
CA PRO A 277 15.03 4.27 10.63
C PRO A 277 15.49 2.80 10.70
N GLY A 278 14.95 1.96 9.78
CA GLY A 278 15.33 0.55 9.67
C GLY A 278 14.50 -0.41 10.52
N HIS A 279 13.36 0.02 11.02
CA HIS A 279 12.49 -0.81 11.87
C HIS A 279 11.33 -1.48 11.14
N SER A 280 11.12 -1.20 9.86
CA SER A 280 10.11 -1.91 9.07
C SER A 280 10.54 -3.33 8.78
N ASN A 281 9.57 -4.24 8.80
CA ASN A 281 9.77 -5.66 8.56
C ASN A 281 8.90 -6.16 7.42
N VAL A 282 9.32 -7.24 6.78
CA VAL A 282 8.44 -8.06 5.94
C VAL A 282 8.07 -9.31 6.71
N TRP A 283 6.78 -9.53 6.87
CA TRP A 283 6.22 -10.70 7.56
C TRP A 283 5.71 -11.71 6.57
N ARG A 284 5.96 -12.99 6.84
CA ARG A 284 5.48 -14.14 6.09
C ARG A 284 4.30 -14.77 6.84
N VAL A 285 3.18 -14.96 6.15
CA VAL A 285 1.91 -15.43 6.70
C VAL A 285 1.44 -16.66 5.92
N ASP A 286 1.13 -17.75 6.61
CA ASP A 286 0.50 -18.92 5.99
C ASP A 286 -1.03 -18.67 5.86
N PRO A 287 -1.56 -18.53 4.63
CA PRO A 287 -2.99 -18.29 4.42
C PRO A 287 -3.88 -19.49 4.76
N ASN A 288 -3.29 -20.68 4.92
CA ASN A 288 -4.03 -21.93 5.16
C ASN A 288 -3.91 -22.43 6.60
N ALA A 289 -3.09 -21.78 7.43
CA ALA A 289 -2.94 -22.17 8.83
C ALA A 289 -4.25 -21.97 9.63
N ASN A 290 -4.33 -22.64 10.77
CA ASN A 290 -5.42 -22.45 11.71
C ASN A 290 -5.41 -21.03 12.26
N TYR A 291 -6.55 -20.41 12.24
CA TYR A 291 -6.76 -19.01 12.60
C TYR A 291 -6.69 -18.73 14.11
N PRO A 292 -6.16 -17.56 14.51
CA PRO A 292 -5.23 -16.71 13.76
C PRO A 292 -3.84 -17.33 13.73
N THR A 293 -3.17 -17.29 12.58
CA THR A 293 -1.79 -17.77 12.49
C THR A 293 -0.83 -16.76 13.12
N LYS A 294 0.28 -17.25 13.65
CA LYS A 294 1.39 -16.41 14.07
C LYS A 294 2.30 -16.16 12.85
N PRO A 295 2.41 -14.90 12.39
CA PRO A 295 3.32 -14.57 11.30
C PRO A 295 4.78 -14.73 11.73
N THR A 296 5.67 -14.94 10.77
CA THR A 296 7.11 -14.99 10.99
C THR A 296 7.79 -13.83 10.29
N VAL A 297 8.77 -13.21 10.92
CA VAL A 297 9.60 -12.20 10.27
C VAL A 297 10.39 -12.87 9.16
N TRP A 298 10.35 -12.31 7.96
CA TRP A 298 11.07 -12.81 6.80
C TRP A 298 12.25 -11.92 6.42
N ALA A 299 12.07 -10.59 6.42
CA ALA A 299 13.14 -9.61 6.22
C ALA A 299 12.99 -8.46 7.22
N THR A 300 14.10 -7.83 7.57
CA THR A 300 14.21 -6.74 8.56
C THR A 300 15.09 -5.63 8.02
N GLY A 301 15.15 -4.50 8.71
CA GLY A 301 16.06 -3.41 8.38
C GLY A 301 15.55 -2.48 7.26
N LEU A 302 14.26 -2.55 6.95
CA LEU A 302 13.60 -1.69 5.97
C LEU A 302 13.09 -0.41 6.64
N THR A 303 12.80 0.62 5.83
CA THR A 303 12.35 1.93 6.32
C THR A 303 11.02 2.35 5.67
N THR A 304 9.93 2.35 6.45
CA THR A 304 8.60 2.79 5.99
C THR A 304 8.13 2.15 4.69
N VAL A 305 7.98 0.82 4.68
CA VAL A 305 7.49 0.10 3.50
C VAL A 305 6.05 0.49 3.18
N THR A 306 5.80 1.00 1.98
CA THR A 306 4.47 1.41 1.51
C THR A 306 3.84 0.42 0.54
N ALA A 307 4.65 -0.30 -0.24
CA ALA A 307 4.16 -1.26 -1.21
C ALA A 307 5.14 -2.42 -1.41
N CYS A 308 4.62 -3.54 -1.89
CA CYS A 308 5.45 -4.70 -2.23
C CYS A 308 4.86 -5.55 -3.36
N ALA A 309 5.74 -6.25 -4.06
CA ALA A 309 5.38 -7.21 -5.10
C ALA A 309 6.46 -8.28 -5.26
N PHE A 310 6.09 -9.47 -5.75
CA PHE A 310 7.05 -10.40 -6.34
C PHE A 310 7.09 -10.22 -7.84
N ASP A 311 8.28 -10.24 -8.41
CA ASP A 311 8.46 -10.25 -9.85
C ASP A 311 8.34 -11.65 -10.44
N HIS A 312 8.49 -11.75 -11.76
CA HIS A 312 8.36 -13.01 -12.48
C HIS A 312 9.50 -14.00 -12.21
N THR A 313 10.62 -13.52 -11.67
CA THR A 313 11.78 -14.32 -11.27
C THR A 313 11.68 -14.80 -9.82
N GLY A 314 10.68 -14.32 -9.08
CA GLY A 314 10.46 -14.62 -7.67
C GLY A 314 11.24 -13.71 -6.72
N GLN A 315 11.82 -12.61 -7.19
CA GLN A 315 12.42 -11.60 -6.32
C GLN A 315 11.31 -10.77 -5.67
N PHE A 316 11.49 -10.44 -4.40
CA PHE A 316 10.60 -9.52 -3.70
C PHE A 316 11.07 -8.09 -3.90
N TRP A 317 10.13 -7.21 -4.14
CA TRP A 317 10.34 -5.77 -4.25
C TRP A 317 9.54 -5.06 -3.17
N ALA A 318 10.19 -4.16 -2.45
CA ALA A 318 9.57 -3.21 -1.55
C ALA A 318 9.76 -1.79 -2.10
N ALA A 319 8.78 -0.93 -1.87
CA ALA A 319 8.91 0.50 -2.02
C ALA A 319 8.99 1.12 -0.63
N GLU A 320 10.05 1.83 -0.34
CA GLU A 320 10.26 2.53 0.93
C GLU A 320 9.95 4.02 0.75
N MET A 321 9.16 4.58 1.67
CA MET A 321 8.82 6.01 1.63
C MET A 321 10.04 6.89 1.89
N PHE A 322 10.98 6.41 2.72
CA PHE A 322 12.23 7.05 3.06
C PHE A 322 13.39 6.11 2.74
N ALA A 323 14.51 6.65 2.30
CA ALA A 323 15.72 5.88 2.03
C ALA A 323 16.31 5.28 3.31
N PRO A 324 17.16 4.25 3.22
CA PRO A 324 17.82 3.67 4.39
C PRO A 324 18.55 4.73 5.21
N ASN A 325 18.42 4.64 6.52
CA ASN A 325 19.00 5.59 7.49
C ASN A 325 18.50 7.03 7.39
N GLU A 326 17.36 7.25 6.72
CA GLU A 326 16.71 8.55 6.62
C GLU A 326 15.34 8.53 7.30
N SER A 327 15.01 9.60 8.00
CA SER A 327 13.70 9.77 8.66
C SER A 327 12.73 10.63 7.83
N GLY A 328 13.05 10.85 6.56
CA GLY A 328 12.26 11.65 5.63
C GLY A 328 12.53 11.30 4.17
N PRO A 329 11.76 11.91 3.23
CA PRO A 329 11.96 11.66 1.80
C PRO A 329 13.33 12.18 1.34
N PRO A 330 13.89 11.64 0.23
CA PRO A 330 13.26 10.74 -0.72
C PRO A 330 13.27 9.27 -0.31
N GLY A 331 12.44 8.47 -0.98
CA GLY A 331 12.41 7.03 -0.85
C GLY A 331 13.22 6.31 -1.92
N ASP A 332 13.11 4.98 -1.91
CA ASP A 332 13.77 4.10 -2.87
C ASP A 332 12.96 2.83 -3.16
N LEU A 333 13.55 1.91 -3.92
CA LEU A 333 13.07 0.56 -4.13
C LEU A 333 14.09 -0.43 -3.59
N VAL A 334 13.62 -1.44 -2.88
CA VAL A 334 14.48 -2.49 -2.35
C VAL A 334 14.16 -3.80 -3.05
N ARG A 335 15.15 -4.41 -3.68
CA ARG A 335 15.08 -5.78 -4.19
C ARG A 335 15.62 -6.74 -3.13
N ILE A 336 14.85 -7.76 -2.80
CA ILE A 336 15.20 -8.77 -1.80
C ILE A 336 15.19 -10.15 -2.45
N GLU A 337 16.28 -10.88 -2.31
CA GLU A 337 16.38 -12.25 -2.80
C GLU A 337 15.50 -13.18 -1.98
N SER A 338 14.56 -13.89 -2.63
CA SER A 338 13.54 -14.70 -1.93
C SER A 338 14.12 -15.84 -1.08
N HIS A 339 15.29 -16.36 -1.45
CA HIS A 339 15.97 -17.44 -0.72
C HIS A 339 17.00 -16.93 0.29
N GLN A 340 17.36 -15.64 0.22
CA GLN A 340 18.34 -14.99 1.09
C GLN A 340 17.86 -13.59 1.46
N PRO A 341 16.85 -13.47 2.34
CA PRO A 341 16.21 -12.18 2.63
C PRO A 341 17.12 -11.14 3.29
N ALA A 342 18.31 -11.54 3.74
CA ALA A 342 19.35 -10.62 4.18
C ALA A 342 20.09 -9.93 3.01
N HIS A 343 19.99 -10.49 1.77
CA HIS A 343 20.52 -9.85 0.58
C HIS A 343 19.53 -8.87 0.03
N GLN A 344 19.73 -7.60 0.37
CA GLN A 344 18.91 -6.46 -0.02
C GLN A 344 19.72 -5.54 -0.91
N THR A 345 19.11 -5.08 -2.00
CA THR A 345 19.72 -4.11 -2.93
C THR A 345 18.79 -2.91 -3.02
N HIS A 346 19.28 -1.77 -2.57
CA HIS A 346 18.59 -0.49 -2.67
C HIS A 346 18.82 0.14 -4.03
N LEU A 347 17.77 0.63 -4.67
CA LEU A 347 17.77 1.12 -6.04
C LEU A 347 17.01 2.44 -6.13
N GLY A 348 17.58 3.40 -6.87
CA GLY A 348 16.90 4.66 -7.14
C GLY A 348 16.88 5.63 -5.95
N LEU A 349 17.86 5.54 -5.06
CA LEU A 349 18.05 6.52 -3.98
C LEU A 349 17.97 7.95 -4.51
N GLY A 350 17.09 8.76 -3.93
CA GLY A 350 16.89 10.17 -4.33
C GLY A 350 16.10 10.36 -5.63
N THR A 351 15.68 9.28 -6.32
CA THR A 351 14.93 9.38 -7.58
C THR A 351 13.50 8.83 -7.49
N ILE A 352 13.12 8.21 -6.38
CA ILE A 352 11.79 7.63 -6.12
C ILE A 352 11.11 8.41 -4.98
N PRO A 353 10.55 9.59 -5.25
CA PRO A 353 10.00 10.43 -4.19
C PRO A 353 8.65 9.91 -3.71
N LEU A 354 8.51 9.66 -2.40
CA LEU A 354 7.27 9.27 -1.72
C LEU A 354 6.50 8.18 -2.49
N PRO A 355 7.08 6.98 -2.68
CA PRO A 355 6.38 5.90 -3.39
C PRO A 355 5.15 5.44 -2.61
N GLY A 356 4.07 5.10 -3.31
CA GLY A 356 2.81 4.65 -2.72
C GLY A 356 2.35 3.27 -3.14
N GLY A 357 2.75 2.82 -4.33
CA GLY A 357 2.37 1.52 -4.87
C GLY A 357 3.38 1.00 -5.88
N ILE A 358 3.47 -0.32 -6.02
CA ILE A 358 4.35 -1.01 -6.97
C ILE A 358 3.59 -2.09 -7.72
N ALA A 359 3.80 -2.20 -9.03
CA ALA A 359 3.30 -3.28 -9.86
C ALA A 359 4.35 -3.74 -10.86
N VAL A 360 4.43 -5.05 -11.08
CA VAL A 360 5.30 -5.67 -12.08
C VAL A 360 4.53 -5.80 -13.39
N ALA A 361 5.04 -5.18 -14.44
CA ALA A 361 4.47 -5.29 -15.78
C ALA A 361 4.75 -6.67 -16.40
N PRO A 362 3.96 -7.09 -17.40
CA PRO A 362 4.26 -8.32 -18.15
C PRO A 362 5.65 -8.33 -18.81
N SER A 363 6.25 -7.17 -19.05
CA SER A 363 7.63 -7.01 -19.56
C SER A 363 8.72 -7.23 -18.50
N GLY A 364 8.38 -7.31 -17.21
CA GLY A 364 9.31 -7.35 -16.09
C GLY A 364 9.64 -5.96 -15.50
N ASP A 365 9.31 -4.86 -16.19
CA ASP A 365 9.51 -3.52 -15.64
C ASP A 365 8.62 -3.28 -14.43
N LEU A 366 9.10 -2.47 -13.51
CA LEU A 366 8.31 -2.00 -12.38
C LEU A 366 7.58 -0.71 -12.74
N PHE A 367 6.34 -0.59 -12.30
CA PHE A 367 5.56 0.65 -12.33
C PHE A 367 5.29 1.07 -10.90
N VAL A 368 5.71 2.28 -10.56
CA VAL A 368 5.64 2.79 -9.19
C VAL A 368 4.85 4.09 -9.18
N THR A 369 3.87 4.20 -8.28
CA THR A 369 3.24 5.50 -8.00
C THR A 369 4.18 6.30 -7.10
N VAL A 370 4.43 7.55 -7.45
CA VAL A 370 5.32 8.45 -6.71
C VAL A 370 4.64 9.76 -6.38
N ASN A 371 5.22 10.51 -5.45
CA ASN A 371 4.59 11.70 -4.86
C ASN A 371 3.19 11.39 -4.29
N SER A 372 3.04 10.21 -3.70
CA SER A 372 1.76 9.67 -3.24
C SER A 372 1.14 10.44 -2.07
N ALA A 373 1.95 11.18 -1.34
CA ALA A 373 1.53 12.06 -0.24
C ALA A 373 1.77 13.55 -0.54
N ALA A 374 2.18 13.90 -1.76
CA ALA A 374 2.39 15.30 -2.13
C ALA A 374 1.05 16.02 -2.36
N PRO A 375 0.96 17.29 -2.00
CA PRO A 375 -0.27 18.06 -2.19
C PRO A 375 -0.58 18.29 -3.68
N GLY A 376 -1.87 18.34 -4.01
CA GLY A 376 -2.37 18.64 -5.35
C GLY A 376 -2.03 17.53 -6.39
N PRO A 377 -2.03 17.88 -7.68
CA PRO A 377 -1.82 16.91 -8.77
C PRO A 377 -0.33 16.65 -9.07
N ALA A 378 0.51 16.59 -8.01
CA ALA A 378 1.94 16.32 -8.13
C ALA A 378 2.28 14.84 -8.34
N GLY A 379 1.31 13.95 -8.12
CA GLY A 379 1.49 12.51 -8.22
C GLY A 379 1.78 12.04 -9.64
N GLN A 380 2.57 10.98 -9.73
CA GLN A 380 2.99 10.37 -11.00
C GLN A 380 2.96 8.84 -10.91
N VAL A 381 3.00 8.20 -12.06
CA VAL A 381 3.46 6.82 -12.22
C VAL A 381 4.77 6.86 -12.98
N VAL A 382 5.79 6.25 -12.43
CA VAL A 382 7.07 6.06 -13.11
C VAL A 382 7.24 4.60 -13.53
N ARG A 383 7.87 4.38 -14.69
CA ARG A 383 8.34 3.08 -15.15
C ARG A 383 9.82 2.97 -14.79
N VAL A 384 10.16 1.92 -14.08
CA VAL A 384 11.53 1.62 -13.66
C VAL A 384 11.98 0.36 -14.39
N HIS A 385 13.04 0.49 -15.16
CA HIS A 385 13.72 -0.64 -15.80
C HIS A 385 15.00 -0.94 -15.01
N VAL A 386 15.18 -2.20 -14.66
CA VAL A 386 16.38 -2.70 -13.99
C VAL A 386 17.17 -3.47 -15.02
N ASN A 387 18.42 -2.99 -15.33
CA ASN A 387 19.29 -3.59 -16.33
C ASN A 387 20.01 -4.84 -15.82
#